data_e750076db304f0173074a00d0ee2682d
#
_entry.id   e750076db304f0173074a00d0ee2682d
#
_cell.length_a   1.000
_cell.length_b   1.000
_cell.length_c   1.000
_cell.angle_alpha   90.00
_cell.angle_beta   90.00
_cell.angle_gamma   90.00
#
_symmetry.space_group_name_H-M   'P 1'
#
loop_
_entity.id
_entity.type
_entity.pdbx_description
1 polymer ?
#
loop_
_entity_poly.entity_id
_entity_poly.type
_entity_poly.pdbx_seq_one_letter_code
_entity_poly.pdbx_strand_id
1 'polypeptide(L)'
;RGLDFFVREYFNHMWDKVSPEAKRVIKAHYYCLVSFQDRQIGRVLDFLEAKGLREDTIIIYTADHGDMLGDFGLFFKRNFYNGSVRIPFIVSYPRRVAAGRISRELVGLQDILPTLMSLTGTPLHRPVDGEDLTPVLEGHDSSIREYYVGQCMDHPQQQYMVVDGEWKYIYHQLGGVEELYNQLQDPHELNNLADSKDAPIKVVRHRMREYLRQWCIENGDQSMLENGELVVYPREEFKIPQPGGVFGRRYY
;
A
#
# COMPACT_ATOMS: atom_id res chain seq x y z
N ARG A 1 9.43 -10.90 -14.36
CA ARG A 1 8.74 -10.15 -13.30
C ARG A 1 8.81 -10.98 -12.02
N GLY A 2 9.19 -10.37 -10.87
CA GLY A 2 9.39 -11.10 -9.60
C GLY A 2 8.12 -11.78 -9.10
N LEU A 3 6.99 -11.12 -9.29
CA LEU A 3 5.67 -11.63 -8.96
C LEU A 3 5.24 -12.82 -9.83
N ASP A 4 5.77 -12.96 -11.05
CA ASP A 4 5.35 -13.99 -12.01
C ASP A 4 5.49 -15.41 -11.45
N PHE A 5 6.51 -15.67 -10.62
CA PHE A 5 6.70 -17.00 -10.07
C PHE A 5 5.66 -17.31 -8.98
N PHE A 6 5.55 -16.45 -7.96
CA PHE A 6 4.69 -16.75 -6.80
C PHE A 6 3.21 -16.58 -7.10
N VAL A 7 2.87 -15.49 -7.80
CA VAL A 7 1.46 -15.16 -8.07
C VAL A 7 0.89 -16.01 -9.19
N ARG A 8 1.64 -16.32 -10.25
CA ARG A 8 1.18 -17.22 -11.31
C ARG A 8 1.04 -18.65 -10.81
N GLU A 9 2.00 -19.13 -10.03
CA GLU A 9 1.97 -20.51 -9.55
C GLU A 9 0.95 -20.72 -8.42
N TYR A 10 0.74 -19.72 -7.54
CA TYR A 10 -0.08 -19.89 -6.35
C TYR A 10 -1.50 -19.30 -6.46
N PHE A 11 -1.66 -18.11 -7.10
CA PHE A 11 -2.94 -17.42 -7.17
C PHE A 11 -3.59 -17.40 -8.56
N ASN A 12 -2.82 -17.56 -9.63
CA ASN A 12 -3.32 -17.39 -11.00
C ASN A 12 -3.95 -18.62 -11.65
N HIS A 13 -3.82 -19.78 -11.08
CA HIS A 13 -4.50 -20.95 -11.65
C HIS A 13 -6.02 -20.80 -11.72
N MET A 14 -6.59 -19.93 -10.92
CA MET A 14 -8.04 -19.66 -10.94
C MET A 14 -8.42 -18.57 -11.94
N TRP A 15 -7.60 -17.51 -12.08
CA TRP A 15 -7.98 -16.35 -12.90
C TRP A 15 -7.90 -16.59 -14.40
N ASP A 16 -6.89 -17.32 -14.86
CA ASP A 16 -6.76 -17.69 -16.27
C ASP A 16 -7.91 -18.59 -16.74
N LYS A 17 -8.56 -19.28 -15.80
CA LYS A 17 -9.75 -20.13 -16.05
C LYS A 17 -11.07 -19.36 -16.05
N VAL A 18 -11.08 -18.10 -15.63
CA VAL A 18 -12.28 -17.26 -15.57
C VAL A 18 -12.52 -16.61 -16.93
N SER A 19 -13.72 -16.80 -17.49
CA SER A 19 -14.06 -16.22 -18.80
C SER A 19 -14.05 -14.68 -18.76
N PRO A 20 -13.86 -13.99 -19.90
CA PRO A 20 -13.93 -12.53 -19.98
C PRO A 20 -15.26 -11.97 -19.49
N GLU A 21 -16.38 -12.68 -19.72
CA GLU A 21 -17.71 -12.31 -19.24
C GLU A 21 -17.77 -12.36 -17.72
N ALA A 22 -17.28 -13.46 -17.12
CA ALA A 22 -17.25 -13.62 -15.67
C ALA A 22 -16.34 -12.56 -15.02
N LYS A 23 -15.22 -12.19 -15.64
CA LYS A 23 -14.35 -11.10 -15.20
C LYS A 23 -15.09 -9.76 -15.14
N ARG A 24 -15.88 -9.44 -16.16
CA ARG A 24 -16.72 -8.23 -16.18
C ARG A 24 -17.78 -8.25 -15.08
N VAL A 25 -18.42 -9.39 -14.88
CA VAL A 25 -19.42 -9.56 -13.82
C VAL A 25 -18.81 -9.37 -12.43
N ILE A 26 -17.64 -9.94 -12.17
CA ILE A 26 -16.91 -9.75 -10.90
C ILE A 26 -16.61 -8.27 -10.66
N LYS A 27 -16.05 -7.56 -11.66
CA LYS A 27 -15.80 -6.12 -11.55
C LYS A 27 -17.09 -5.32 -11.30
N ALA A 28 -18.17 -5.65 -11.99
CA ALA A 28 -19.46 -5.00 -11.79
C ALA A 28 -20.00 -5.19 -10.37
N HIS A 29 -19.89 -6.38 -9.80
CA HIS A 29 -20.28 -6.62 -8.41
C HIS A 29 -19.42 -5.84 -7.42
N TYR A 30 -18.12 -5.75 -7.65
CA TYR A 30 -17.25 -4.92 -6.82
C TYR A 30 -17.68 -3.45 -6.84
N TYR A 31 -17.94 -2.88 -8.02
CA TYR A 31 -18.44 -1.50 -8.13
C TYR A 31 -19.83 -1.30 -7.51
N CYS A 32 -20.70 -2.31 -7.58
CA CYS A 32 -21.98 -2.28 -6.86
C CYS A 32 -21.77 -2.20 -5.35
N LEU A 33 -20.80 -2.95 -4.79
CA LEU A 33 -20.48 -2.88 -3.36
C LEU A 33 -19.91 -1.50 -2.99
N VAL A 34 -19.06 -0.91 -3.82
CA VAL A 34 -18.56 0.46 -3.61
C VAL A 34 -19.71 1.46 -3.59
N SER A 35 -20.63 1.39 -4.56
CA SER A 35 -21.81 2.28 -4.61
C SER A 35 -22.76 2.06 -3.43
N PHE A 36 -22.91 0.81 -2.98
CA PHE A 36 -23.70 0.50 -1.78
C PHE A 36 -23.08 1.11 -0.53
N GLN A 37 -21.76 0.94 -0.36
CA GLN A 37 -21.02 1.51 0.76
C GLN A 37 -21.10 3.03 0.78
N ASP A 38 -20.89 3.69 -0.36
CA ASP A 38 -21.01 5.14 -0.51
C ASP A 38 -22.38 5.64 -0.01
N ARG A 39 -23.46 4.97 -0.42
CA ARG A 39 -24.81 5.29 0.07
C ARG A 39 -24.95 5.14 1.60
N GLN A 40 -24.32 4.11 2.22
CA GLN A 40 -24.39 3.95 3.68
C GLN A 40 -23.59 5.06 4.40
N ILE A 41 -22.45 5.45 3.84
CA ILE A 41 -21.66 6.58 4.36
C ILE A 41 -22.50 7.86 4.28
N GLY A 42 -23.16 8.14 3.15
CA GLY A 42 -24.07 9.28 3.02
C GLY A 42 -25.11 9.33 4.13
N ARG A 43 -25.75 8.20 4.47
CA ARG A 43 -26.71 8.14 5.58
C ARG A 43 -26.12 8.49 6.94
N VAL A 44 -24.86 8.12 7.19
CA VAL A 44 -24.14 8.50 8.42
C VAL A 44 -23.87 10.01 8.44
N LEU A 45 -23.44 10.58 7.32
CA LEU A 45 -23.19 12.00 7.18
C LEU A 45 -24.49 12.82 7.38
N ASP A 46 -25.59 12.42 6.76
CA ASP A 46 -26.92 13.04 6.91
C ASP A 46 -27.38 13.00 8.38
N PHE A 47 -27.12 11.91 9.10
CA PHE A 47 -27.44 11.78 10.52
C PHE A 47 -26.62 12.76 11.38
N LEU A 48 -25.32 12.86 11.12
CA LEU A 48 -24.44 13.83 11.86
C LEU A 48 -24.92 15.26 11.61
N GLU A 49 -25.26 15.61 10.38
CA GLU A 49 -25.79 16.91 10.02
C GLU A 49 -27.11 17.19 10.75
N ALA A 50 -28.09 16.27 10.65
CA ALA A 50 -29.37 16.42 11.30
C ALA A 50 -29.30 16.52 12.83
N LYS A 51 -28.23 16.01 13.45
CA LYS A 51 -27.99 16.10 14.89
C LYS A 51 -27.11 17.29 15.29
N GLY A 52 -26.65 18.10 14.33
CA GLY A 52 -25.72 19.20 14.58
C GLY A 52 -24.35 18.76 15.10
N LEU A 53 -23.96 17.50 14.82
CA LEU A 53 -22.69 16.91 15.27
C LEU A 53 -21.57 17.03 14.25
N ARG A 54 -21.89 17.45 13.00
CA ARG A 54 -20.96 17.44 11.88
C ARG A 54 -19.69 18.25 12.13
N GLU A 55 -19.82 19.41 12.74
CA GLU A 55 -18.71 20.32 13.05
C GLU A 55 -17.74 19.74 14.09
N ASP A 56 -18.25 18.93 15.00
CA ASP A 56 -17.52 18.37 16.14
C ASP A 56 -17.04 16.93 15.92
N THR A 57 -17.25 16.41 14.71
CA THR A 57 -16.89 15.02 14.39
C THR A 57 -15.73 14.97 13.40
N ILE A 58 -14.64 14.31 13.78
CA ILE A 58 -13.56 13.94 12.87
C ILE A 58 -14.01 12.73 12.07
N ILE A 59 -13.99 12.84 10.77
CA ILE A 59 -14.33 11.73 9.84
C ILE A 59 -13.10 11.38 9.04
N ILE A 60 -12.70 10.12 9.09
CA ILE A 60 -11.63 9.57 8.26
C ILE A 60 -12.23 8.46 7.41
N TYR A 61 -12.14 8.60 6.09
CA TYR A 61 -12.48 7.55 5.14
C TYR A 61 -11.21 6.98 4.55
N THR A 62 -11.02 5.68 4.74
CA THR A 62 -9.86 4.95 4.23
C THR A 62 -10.22 3.47 4.03
N ALA A 63 -9.26 2.67 3.58
CA ALA A 63 -9.34 1.22 3.47
C ALA A 63 -8.04 0.60 4.02
N ASP A 64 -8.08 -0.68 4.38
CA ASP A 64 -6.89 -1.44 4.78
C ASP A 64 -5.98 -1.76 3.59
N HIS A 65 -6.55 -2.04 2.42
CA HIS A 65 -5.88 -2.28 1.15
C HIS A 65 -6.87 -2.10 -0.01
N GLY A 66 -6.36 -2.08 -1.22
CA GLY A 66 -7.16 -2.14 -2.44
C GLY A 66 -7.42 -3.57 -2.94
N ASP A 67 -7.77 -3.68 -4.21
CA ASP A 67 -7.93 -4.95 -4.94
C ASP A 67 -7.41 -4.78 -6.37
N MET A 68 -6.70 -5.77 -6.86
CA MET A 68 -6.12 -5.76 -8.20
C MET A 68 -7.16 -5.85 -9.31
N LEU A 69 -8.33 -6.41 -9.05
CA LEU A 69 -9.47 -6.52 -9.97
C LEU A 69 -9.11 -7.00 -11.38
N GLY A 70 -8.08 -7.81 -11.51
CA GLY A 70 -7.59 -8.36 -12.76
C GLY A 70 -6.44 -7.58 -13.41
N ASP A 71 -5.98 -6.49 -12.81
CA ASP A 71 -4.77 -5.80 -13.27
C ASP A 71 -3.56 -6.75 -13.13
N PHE A 72 -2.69 -6.77 -14.12
CA PHE A 72 -1.59 -7.75 -14.25
C PHE A 72 -2.04 -9.22 -14.23
N GLY A 73 -3.34 -9.51 -14.43
CA GLY A 73 -3.92 -10.84 -14.26
C GLY A 73 -4.12 -11.24 -12.80
N LEU A 74 -4.08 -10.30 -11.86
CA LEU A 74 -4.16 -10.52 -10.42
C LEU A 74 -5.53 -10.15 -9.86
N PHE A 75 -5.93 -10.85 -8.80
CA PHE A 75 -7.05 -10.53 -7.93
C PHE A 75 -6.58 -10.37 -6.50
N PHE A 76 -7.41 -9.73 -5.67
CA PHE A 76 -7.12 -9.46 -4.28
C PHE A 76 -5.94 -8.48 -4.11
N LYS A 77 -5.10 -8.76 -3.15
CA LYS A 77 -3.97 -7.97 -2.66
C LYS A 77 -2.74 -8.88 -2.47
N ARG A 78 -1.85 -8.55 -1.55
CA ARG A 78 -0.57 -9.23 -1.23
C ARG A 78 0.51 -8.94 -2.26
N ASN A 79 0.51 -7.72 -2.76
CA ASN A 79 1.53 -7.16 -3.63
C ASN A 79 1.59 -5.65 -3.40
N PHE A 80 2.56 -4.98 -4.01
CA PHE A 80 2.76 -3.54 -3.87
C PHE A 80 2.40 -2.72 -5.11
N TYR A 81 1.64 -3.29 -6.05
CA TYR A 81 1.09 -2.51 -7.16
C TYR A 81 -0.01 -1.55 -6.68
N ASN A 82 -0.20 -0.47 -7.42
CA ASN A 82 -1.14 0.60 -7.06
C ASN A 82 -2.57 0.10 -6.80
N GLY A 83 -3.04 -0.90 -7.54
CA GLY A 83 -4.34 -1.52 -7.29
C GLY A 83 -4.49 -2.09 -5.88
N SER A 84 -3.41 -2.55 -5.27
CA SER A 84 -3.40 -3.10 -3.91
C SER A 84 -3.12 -2.06 -2.83
N VAL A 85 -2.21 -1.10 -3.06
CA VAL A 85 -1.67 -0.25 -1.98
C VAL A 85 -2.11 1.20 -2.03
N ARG A 86 -2.61 1.69 -3.17
CA ARG A 86 -3.07 3.07 -3.29
C ARG A 86 -4.52 3.18 -2.82
N ILE A 87 -4.69 3.25 -1.51
CA ILE A 87 -5.99 3.35 -0.85
C ILE A 87 -6.46 4.81 -0.76
N PRO A 88 -7.77 5.06 -0.61
CA PRO A 88 -8.26 6.38 -0.27
C PRO A 88 -7.80 6.80 1.13
N PHE A 89 -7.51 8.10 1.31
CA PHE A 89 -7.24 8.69 2.62
C PHE A 89 -7.87 10.09 2.64
N ILE A 90 -9.08 10.20 3.19
CA ILE A 90 -9.86 11.43 3.22
C ILE A 90 -10.12 11.79 4.68
N VAL A 91 -9.76 13.02 5.05
CA VAL A 91 -10.01 13.55 6.39
C VAL A 91 -10.95 14.75 6.30
N SER A 92 -11.96 14.76 7.14
CA SER A 92 -12.88 15.89 7.28
C SER A 92 -13.10 16.23 8.74
N TYR A 93 -12.76 17.45 9.10
CA TYR A 93 -13.00 18.02 10.42
C TYR A 93 -13.18 19.54 10.27
N PRO A 94 -14.43 20.01 10.07
CA PRO A 94 -14.70 21.41 9.69
C PRO A 94 -14.11 22.46 10.63
N ARG A 95 -13.99 22.15 11.93
CA ARG A 95 -13.40 23.07 12.91
C ARG A 95 -11.93 23.39 12.66
N ARG A 96 -11.14 22.47 12.06
CA ARG A 96 -9.69 22.63 11.95
C ARG A 96 -9.15 22.35 10.54
N VAL A 97 -9.84 21.56 9.75
CA VAL A 97 -9.37 21.12 8.43
C VAL A 97 -10.16 21.84 7.35
N ALA A 98 -9.48 22.59 6.50
CA ALA A 98 -10.11 23.30 5.39
C ALA A 98 -10.59 22.32 4.31
N ALA A 99 -11.83 22.52 3.83
CA ALA A 99 -12.41 21.71 2.78
C ALA A 99 -11.71 21.92 1.41
N GLY A 100 -11.77 20.90 0.54
CA GLY A 100 -11.33 20.99 -0.85
C GLY A 100 -9.81 20.95 -1.07
N ARG A 101 -9.04 20.62 -0.04
CA ARG A 101 -7.58 20.48 -0.16
C ARG A 101 -7.17 19.11 -0.65
N ILE A 102 -6.10 19.08 -1.44
CA ILE A 102 -5.44 17.85 -1.87
C ILE A 102 -3.97 17.96 -1.49
N SER A 103 -3.47 16.98 -0.75
CA SER A 103 -2.05 16.81 -0.45
C SER A 103 -1.47 15.67 -1.28
N ARG A 104 -0.18 15.76 -1.57
CA ARG A 104 0.60 14.69 -2.22
C ARG A 104 1.62 14.06 -1.27
N GLU A 105 1.53 14.40 0.01
CA GLU A 105 2.39 13.82 1.03
C GLU A 105 2.23 12.31 1.11
N LEU A 106 3.34 11.65 1.41
CA LEU A 106 3.36 10.19 1.62
C LEU A 106 2.74 9.89 2.99
N VAL A 107 1.59 9.26 2.99
CA VAL A 107 0.83 8.94 4.21
C VAL A 107 0.44 7.47 4.26
N GLY A 108 0.27 6.93 5.46
CA GLY A 108 -0.15 5.55 5.68
C GLY A 108 -1.11 5.40 6.84
N LEU A 109 -1.62 4.19 7.04
CA LEU A 109 -2.62 3.90 8.08
C LEU A 109 -2.07 4.11 9.50
N GLN A 110 -0.76 3.93 9.72
CA GLN A 110 -0.11 4.20 11.01
C GLN A 110 -0.19 5.67 11.44
N ASP A 111 -0.38 6.60 10.49
CA ASP A 111 -0.46 8.04 10.75
C ASP A 111 -1.81 8.45 11.35
N ILE A 112 -2.82 7.58 11.28
CA ILE A 112 -4.17 7.88 11.80
C ILE A 112 -4.13 8.13 13.30
N LEU A 113 -3.46 7.27 14.05
CA LEU A 113 -3.45 7.38 15.52
C LEU A 113 -2.78 8.69 16.00
N PRO A 114 -1.53 9.03 15.64
CA PRO A 114 -0.92 10.27 16.09
C PRO A 114 -1.70 11.51 15.61
N THR A 115 -2.26 11.48 14.40
CA THR A 115 -3.09 12.57 13.89
C THR A 115 -4.37 12.77 14.71
N LEU A 116 -5.09 11.69 15.05
CA LEU A 116 -6.28 11.79 15.89
C LEU A 116 -5.95 12.32 17.28
N MET A 117 -4.83 11.86 17.87
CA MET A 117 -4.39 12.34 19.18
C MET A 117 -4.09 13.84 19.15
N SER A 118 -3.39 14.31 18.10
CA SER A 118 -3.10 15.73 17.89
C SER A 118 -4.37 16.56 17.65
N LEU A 119 -5.27 16.10 16.77
CA LEU A 119 -6.53 16.81 16.48
C LEU A 119 -7.44 16.93 17.71
N THR A 120 -7.41 15.96 18.61
CA THR A 120 -8.23 15.95 19.84
C THR A 120 -7.52 16.54 21.06
N GLY A 121 -6.25 16.91 20.95
CA GLY A 121 -5.45 17.37 22.08
C GLY A 121 -5.17 16.30 23.14
N THR A 122 -5.27 15.02 22.75
CA THR A 122 -5.01 13.88 23.64
C THR A 122 -3.54 13.46 23.54
N PRO A 123 -2.80 13.32 24.66
CA PRO A 123 -1.39 12.95 24.60
C PRO A 123 -1.20 11.49 24.17
N LEU A 124 -0.17 11.24 23.39
CA LEU A 124 0.35 9.88 23.15
C LEU A 124 1.10 9.39 24.40
N HIS A 125 0.73 8.22 24.90
CA HIS A 125 1.37 7.63 26.09
C HIS A 125 2.61 6.79 25.78
N ARG A 126 2.87 6.52 24.51
CA ARG A 126 4.04 5.75 24.02
C ARG A 126 4.41 6.20 22.62
N PRO A 127 5.67 6.03 22.19
CA PRO A 127 6.06 6.23 20.80
C PRO A 127 5.23 5.37 19.85
N VAL A 128 4.99 5.86 18.65
CA VAL A 128 4.30 5.18 17.55
C VAL A 128 5.11 5.39 16.26
N ASP A 129 4.94 4.51 15.30
CA ASP A 129 5.68 4.57 14.02
C ASP A 129 5.06 5.56 13.02
N GLY A 130 3.85 6.02 13.29
CA GLY A 130 3.14 6.98 12.43
C GLY A 130 3.50 8.42 12.74
N GLU A 131 3.30 9.28 11.75
CA GLU A 131 3.51 10.73 11.82
C GLU A 131 2.19 11.49 12.03
N ASP A 132 2.27 12.65 12.70
CA ASP A 132 1.13 13.55 12.85
C ASP A 132 0.89 14.33 11.55
N LEU A 133 -0.23 14.08 10.90
CA LEU A 133 -0.63 14.75 9.66
C LEU A 133 -1.31 16.10 9.90
N THR A 134 -1.53 16.53 11.15
CA THR A 134 -2.23 17.79 11.49
C THR A 134 -1.65 18.99 10.76
N PRO A 135 -0.32 19.20 10.67
CA PRO A 135 0.22 20.35 9.96
C PRO A 135 -0.21 20.40 8.48
N VAL A 136 -0.19 19.24 7.79
CA VAL A 136 -0.63 19.14 6.39
C VAL A 136 -2.13 19.37 6.27
N LEU A 137 -2.92 18.81 7.17
CA LEU A 137 -4.38 18.96 7.19
C LEU A 137 -4.81 20.42 7.43
N GLU A 138 -4.09 21.16 8.28
CA GLU A 138 -4.31 22.58 8.54
C GLU A 138 -3.73 23.49 7.45
N GLY A 139 -2.98 22.92 6.53
CA GLY A 139 -2.50 23.63 5.35
C GLY A 139 -1.14 24.26 5.50
N HIS A 140 -0.36 23.81 6.44
CA HIS A 140 1.02 24.21 6.53
C HIS A 140 1.82 23.54 5.41
N ASP A 141 2.79 24.26 4.90
CA ASP A 141 3.76 23.73 3.93
C ASP A 141 4.81 22.91 4.71
N SER A 142 4.53 21.63 4.89
CA SER A 142 5.38 20.70 5.64
C SER A 142 5.50 19.39 4.90
N SER A 143 6.73 18.88 4.78
CA SER A 143 6.97 17.50 4.35
C SER A 143 6.87 16.57 5.55
N ILE A 144 6.10 15.50 5.39
CA ILE A 144 5.91 14.50 6.45
C ILE A 144 7.10 13.53 6.48
N ARG A 145 7.50 13.03 5.32
CA ARG A 145 8.62 12.10 5.18
C ARG A 145 9.21 12.13 3.78
N GLU A 146 10.50 11.84 3.68
CA GLU A 146 11.21 11.77 2.41
C GLU A 146 10.81 10.51 1.62
N TYR A 147 10.61 9.39 2.30
CA TYR A 147 10.18 8.13 1.71
C TYR A 147 9.28 7.35 2.65
N TYR A 148 8.53 6.42 2.10
CA TYR A 148 7.65 5.52 2.84
C TYR A 148 7.98 4.07 2.50
N VAL A 149 8.04 3.21 3.53
CA VAL A 149 8.28 1.77 3.37
C VAL A 149 7.05 0.99 3.78
N GLY A 150 6.67 0.03 2.94
CA GLY A 150 5.66 -0.97 3.25
C GLY A 150 6.24 -2.36 3.21
N GLN A 151 5.77 -3.23 4.10
CA GLN A 151 6.15 -4.65 4.16
C GLN A 151 4.92 -5.54 3.98
N CYS A 152 5.07 -6.62 3.24
CA CYS A 152 4.01 -7.60 3.01
C CYS A 152 4.59 -9.02 2.97
N MET A 153 3.80 -10.00 3.38
CA MET A 153 4.13 -11.42 3.42
C MET A 153 5.15 -11.79 4.50
N ASP A 154 5.29 -13.10 4.73
CA ASP A 154 6.23 -13.69 5.67
C ASP A 154 7.45 -14.27 4.93
N HIS A 155 8.56 -14.41 5.65
CA HIS A 155 9.75 -15.08 5.13
C HIS A 155 9.42 -16.49 4.59
N PRO A 156 9.95 -16.90 3.42
CA PRO A 156 10.89 -16.20 2.54
C PRO A 156 10.22 -15.39 1.41
N GLN A 157 8.92 -15.16 1.48
CA GLN A 157 8.13 -14.48 0.45
C GLN A 157 7.99 -12.99 0.74
N GLN A 158 8.70 -12.47 1.71
CA GLN A 158 8.66 -11.07 2.08
C GLN A 158 8.88 -10.17 0.87
N GLN A 159 8.05 -9.15 0.79
CA GLN A 159 8.14 -8.09 -0.19
C GLN A 159 8.21 -6.77 0.54
N TYR A 160 8.96 -5.84 -0.01
CA TYR A 160 9.08 -4.48 0.48
C TYR A 160 8.82 -3.51 -0.65
N MET A 161 8.14 -2.43 -0.32
CA MET A 161 7.93 -1.30 -1.20
C MET A 161 8.59 -0.08 -0.58
N VAL A 162 9.29 0.70 -1.40
CA VAL A 162 9.75 2.05 -1.06
C VAL A 162 9.12 3.02 -2.05
N VAL A 163 8.56 4.12 -1.58
CA VAL A 163 8.07 5.22 -2.42
C VAL A 163 8.63 6.55 -1.92
N ASP A 164 9.01 7.45 -2.84
CA ASP A 164 9.52 8.80 -2.55
C ASP A 164 8.66 9.92 -3.19
N GLY A 165 7.45 9.57 -3.63
CA GLY A 165 6.53 10.50 -4.31
C GLY A 165 6.67 10.51 -5.83
N GLU A 166 7.83 10.27 -6.39
CA GLU A 166 8.04 10.11 -7.83
C GLU A 166 8.27 8.66 -8.23
N TRP A 167 9.03 7.92 -7.43
CA TRP A 167 9.46 6.57 -7.72
C TRP A 167 8.86 5.57 -6.75
N LYS A 168 8.59 4.37 -7.26
CA LYS A 168 8.26 3.18 -6.47
C LYS A 168 9.27 2.08 -6.78
N TYR A 169 9.87 1.56 -5.72
CA TYR A 169 10.76 0.41 -5.76
C TYR A 169 10.13 -0.74 -4.99
N ILE A 170 10.14 -1.94 -5.56
CA ILE A 170 9.65 -3.16 -4.91
C ILE A 170 10.78 -4.17 -4.89
N TYR A 171 11.05 -4.71 -3.70
CA TYR A 171 12.01 -5.77 -3.49
C TYR A 171 11.32 -7.05 -3.06
N HIS A 172 11.62 -8.14 -3.74
CA HIS A 172 11.14 -9.48 -3.41
C HIS A 172 12.29 -10.31 -2.86
N GLN A 173 12.23 -10.73 -1.61
CA GLN A 173 13.27 -11.55 -0.98
C GLN A 173 13.46 -12.88 -1.74
N LEU A 174 12.37 -13.49 -2.19
CA LEU A 174 12.42 -14.72 -2.98
C LEU A 174 12.99 -14.44 -4.38
N GLY A 175 14.22 -14.84 -4.58
CA GLY A 175 14.98 -14.65 -5.82
C GLY A 175 15.65 -13.28 -5.96
N GLY A 176 15.56 -12.39 -4.97
CA GLY A 176 16.21 -11.07 -4.99
C GLY A 176 15.73 -10.18 -6.14
N VAL A 177 14.46 -10.27 -6.49
CA VAL A 177 13.92 -9.55 -7.65
C VAL A 177 13.60 -8.12 -7.28
N GLU A 178 14.02 -7.19 -8.14
CA GLU A 178 13.76 -5.78 -8.02
C GLU A 178 12.77 -5.29 -9.08
N GLU A 179 11.90 -4.38 -8.70
CA GLU A 179 11.03 -3.64 -9.63
C GLU A 179 11.16 -2.15 -9.34
N LEU A 180 11.15 -1.32 -10.39
CA LEU A 180 11.25 0.13 -10.28
C LEU A 180 10.30 0.79 -11.26
N TYR A 181 9.47 1.69 -10.76
CA TYR A 181 8.45 2.40 -11.53
C TYR A 181 8.50 3.90 -11.28
N ASN A 182 8.41 4.71 -12.33
CA ASN A 182 8.18 6.15 -12.20
C ASN A 182 6.67 6.41 -12.09
N GLN A 183 6.19 6.77 -10.90
CA GLN A 183 4.76 6.92 -10.61
C GLN A 183 4.13 8.14 -11.30
N LEU A 184 4.93 9.11 -11.73
CA LEU A 184 4.45 10.29 -12.45
C LEU A 184 4.28 10.03 -13.95
N GLN A 185 5.19 9.25 -14.55
CA GLN A 185 5.21 8.94 -15.99
C GLN A 185 4.48 7.65 -16.31
N ASP A 186 4.50 6.69 -15.40
CA ASP A 186 3.87 5.37 -15.54
C ASP A 186 3.02 5.03 -14.29
N PRO A 187 1.90 5.74 -14.06
CA PRO A 187 1.04 5.52 -12.90
C PRO A 187 0.36 4.14 -12.90
N HIS A 188 0.41 3.42 -14.00
CA HIS A 188 -0.12 2.07 -14.17
C HIS A 188 0.93 0.96 -13.99
N GLU A 189 2.20 1.34 -13.74
CA GLU A 189 3.28 0.39 -13.43
C GLU A 189 3.53 -0.66 -14.52
N LEU A 190 3.40 -0.25 -15.79
CA LEU A 190 3.51 -1.15 -16.94
C LEU A 190 4.96 -1.42 -17.33
N ASN A 191 5.88 -0.50 -17.01
CA ASN A 191 7.27 -0.52 -17.45
C ASN A 191 8.21 -0.65 -16.24
N ASN A 192 8.61 -1.87 -15.91
CA ASN A 192 9.64 -2.09 -14.90
C ASN A 192 11.01 -1.61 -15.40
N LEU A 193 11.59 -0.63 -14.72
CA LEU A 193 12.87 0.01 -15.06
C LEU A 193 14.05 -0.54 -14.25
N ALA A 194 13.87 -1.56 -13.40
CA ALA A 194 14.93 -2.08 -12.55
C ALA A 194 16.15 -2.58 -13.33
N ASP A 195 15.93 -3.15 -14.52
CA ASP A 195 17.01 -3.64 -15.41
C ASP A 195 17.54 -2.61 -16.39
N SER A 196 17.09 -1.35 -16.30
CA SER A 196 17.53 -0.28 -17.20
C SER A 196 19.05 -0.08 -17.16
N LYS A 197 19.64 0.14 -18.34
CA LYS A 197 21.06 0.47 -18.47
C LYS A 197 21.35 1.97 -18.36
N ASP A 198 20.32 2.80 -18.34
CA ASP A 198 20.45 4.26 -18.25
C ASP A 198 21.06 4.67 -16.90
N ALA A 199 22.09 5.51 -16.98
CA ALA A 199 22.82 5.93 -15.79
C ALA A 199 21.92 6.67 -14.76
N PRO A 200 21.05 7.61 -15.14
CA PRO A 200 20.08 8.23 -14.21
C PRO A 200 19.19 7.21 -13.50
N ILE A 201 18.66 6.22 -14.23
CA ILE A 201 17.77 5.20 -13.65
C ILE A 201 18.53 4.31 -12.66
N LYS A 202 19.79 3.96 -12.95
CA LYS A 202 20.63 3.21 -12.01
C LYS A 202 20.89 3.98 -10.70
N VAL A 203 21.06 5.30 -10.78
CA VAL A 203 21.22 6.15 -9.58
C VAL A 203 19.94 6.11 -8.75
N VAL A 204 18.77 6.26 -9.37
CA VAL A 204 17.48 6.19 -8.70
C VAL A 204 17.31 4.82 -8.03
N ARG A 205 17.52 3.73 -8.78
CA ARG A 205 17.39 2.37 -8.22
C ARG A 205 18.29 2.18 -7.00
N HIS A 206 19.54 2.63 -7.08
CA HIS A 206 20.48 2.56 -5.96
C HIS A 206 19.95 3.33 -4.74
N ARG A 207 19.50 4.57 -4.92
CA ARG A 207 18.92 5.39 -3.85
C ARG A 207 17.73 4.69 -3.19
N MET A 208 16.78 4.18 -3.97
CA MET A 208 15.60 3.52 -3.44
C MET A 208 15.95 2.23 -2.68
N ARG A 209 16.94 1.48 -3.17
CA ARG A 209 17.50 0.31 -2.47
C ARG A 209 18.14 0.70 -1.15
N GLU A 210 18.89 1.82 -1.11
CA GLU A 210 19.52 2.33 0.11
C GLU A 210 18.47 2.80 1.13
N TYR A 211 17.37 3.41 0.71
CA TYR A 211 16.25 3.71 1.60
C TYR A 211 15.69 2.46 2.27
N LEU A 212 15.49 1.38 1.52
CA LEU A 212 15.05 0.12 2.10
C LEU A 212 16.08 -0.44 3.10
N ARG A 213 17.35 -0.46 2.71
CA ARG A 213 18.42 -0.97 3.57
C ARG A 213 18.52 -0.18 4.88
N GLN A 214 18.47 1.14 4.79
CA GLN A 214 18.52 2.02 5.96
C GLN A 214 17.30 1.80 6.86
N TRP A 215 16.11 1.70 6.28
CA TRP A 215 14.88 1.41 7.03
C TRP A 215 14.97 0.08 7.79
N CYS A 216 15.50 -0.98 7.16
CA CYS A 216 15.69 -2.27 7.81
C CYS A 216 16.65 -2.17 9.00
N ILE A 217 17.73 -1.38 8.89
CA ILE A 217 18.68 -1.14 9.99
C ILE A 217 17.99 -0.42 11.16
N GLU A 218 17.29 0.67 10.86
CA GLU A 218 16.62 1.53 11.85
C GLU A 218 15.50 0.80 12.61
N ASN A 219 14.77 -0.08 11.92
CA ASN A 219 13.66 -0.84 12.49
C ASN A 219 14.08 -2.23 13.00
N GLY A 220 15.36 -2.56 12.96
CA GLY A 220 15.88 -3.82 13.47
C GLY A 220 15.41 -5.06 12.69
N ASP A 221 15.03 -4.90 11.41
CA ASP A 221 14.60 -6.00 10.56
C ASP A 221 15.78 -6.82 10.05
N GLN A 222 16.34 -7.62 10.96
CA GLN A 222 17.50 -8.48 10.67
C GLN A 222 17.17 -9.63 9.71
N SER A 223 15.89 -9.94 9.49
CA SER A 223 15.48 -10.99 8.54
C SER A 223 15.75 -10.59 7.09
N MET A 224 15.91 -9.28 6.83
CA MET A 224 16.15 -8.72 5.52
C MET A 224 17.60 -8.33 5.24
N LEU A 225 18.47 -8.41 6.24
CA LEU A 225 19.86 -8.00 6.10
C LEU A 225 20.82 -9.13 6.51
N GLU A 226 21.72 -9.44 5.61
CA GLU A 226 22.88 -10.30 5.88
C GLU A 226 24.14 -9.56 5.48
N ASN A 227 25.08 -9.41 6.43
CA ASN A 227 26.32 -8.65 6.23
C ASN A 227 26.09 -7.20 5.69
N GLY A 228 24.96 -6.59 6.04
CA GLY A 228 24.58 -5.24 5.61
C GLY A 228 23.95 -5.15 4.23
N GLU A 229 23.75 -6.28 3.55
CA GLU A 229 23.09 -6.37 2.24
C GLU A 229 21.68 -6.98 2.37
N LEU A 230 20.80 -6.68 1.42
CA LEU A 230 19.47 -7.28 1.36
C LEU A 230 19.56 -8.78 1.07
N VAL A 231 18.92 -9.58 1.91
CA VAL A 231 18.93 -11.05 1.81
C VAL A 231 18.19 -11.51 0.56
N VAL A 232 18.78 -12.45 -0.15
CA VAL A 232 18.19 -13.17 -1.27
C VAL A 232 17.91 -14.61 -0.84
N TYR A 233 16.63 -15.00 -0.87
CA TYR A 233 16.26 -16.39 -0.68
C TYR A 233 16.20 -17.11 -2.04
N PRO A 234 16.95 -18.20 -2.27
CA PRO A 234 16.96 -18.92 -3.53
C PRO A 234 15.59 -19.49 -3.87
N ARG A 235 15.12 -19.28 -5.11
CA ARG A 235 13.81 -19.78 -5.56
C ARG A 235 13.71 -21.29 -5.56
N GLU A 236 14.81 -21.98 -5.83
CA GLU A 236 14.91 -23.44 -5.89
C GLU A 236 14.67 -24.09 -4.53
N GLU A 237 14.91 -23.36 -3.44
CA GLU A 237 14.66 -23.82 -2.08
C GLU A 237 13.21 -23.63 -1.64
N PHE A 238 12.45 -22.82 -2.36
CA PHE A 238 11.05 -22.56 -2.04
C PHE A 238 10.14 -23.63 -2.64
N LYS A 239 9.51 -24.42 -1.79
CA LYS A 239 8.47 -25.38 -2.19
C LYS A 239 7.10 -24.74 -2.04
N ILE A 240 6.39 -24.59 -3.16
CA ILE A 240 5.02 -24.11 -3.15
C ILE A 240 4.17 -25.10 -2.32
N PRO A 241 3.49 -24.64 -1.26
CA PRO A 241 2.59 -25.49 -0.51
C PRO A 241 1.52 -26.07 -1.43
N GLN A 242 1.35 -27.39 -1.45
CA GLN A 242 0.33 -28.04 -2.27
C GLN A 242 -1.08 -27.51 -1.92
N PRO A 243 -2.00 -27.35 -2.93
CA PRO A 243 -3.38 -26.97 -2.67
C PRO A 243 -4.01 -28.01 -1.71
N GLY A 244 -4.35 -27.60 -0.51
CA GLY A 244 -4.83 -28.49 0.58
C GLY A 244 -4.07 -28.33 1.90
N GLY A 245 -2.94 -27.61 1.91
CA GLY A 245 -2.32 -27.12 3.13
C GLY A 245 -3.20 -26.06 3.83
N VAL A 246 -2.81 -25.68 5.02
CA VAL A 246 -3.55 -24.86 6.01
C VAL A 246 -4.25 -23.60 5.44
N PHE A 247 -3.85 -23.09 4.29
CA PHE A 247 -4.47 -21.93 3.63
C PHE A 247 -5.81 -22.24 2.92
N GLY A 248 -6.09 -23.50 2.53
CA GLY A 248 -7.33 -23.86 1.84
C GLY A 248 -8.56 -24.00 2.77
N ARG A 249 -8.40 -23.91 4.08
CA ARG A 249 -9.52 -24.14 5.05
C ARG A 249 -9.92 -22.91 5.86
N ARG A 250 -9.31 -21.74 5.70
CA ARG A 250 -9.59 -20.58 6.57
C ARG A 250 -10.30 -19.40 5.91
N TYR A 251 -10.73 -19.51 4.65
CA TYR A 251 -11.38 -18.40 3.93
C TYR A 251 -12.67 -18.80 3.21
N TYR A 252 -13.46 -19.69 3.82
CA TYR A 252 -14.88 -19.86 3.51
C TYR A 252 -15.70 -19.76 4.80
#